data_0e67d4441243045b783bdf8d99311b78
#
_entry.id   0e67d4441243045b783bdf8d99311b78
#
_cell.length_a   1.000
_cell.length_b   1.000
_cell.length_c   1.000
_cell.angle_alpha   90.00
_cell.angle_beta   90.00
_cell.angle_gamma   90.00
#
_symmetry.space_group_name_H-M   'P 1'
#
loop_
_entity.id
_entity.type
_entity.pdbx_description
1 polymer ?
#
loop_
_entity_poly.entity_id
_entity_poly.type
_entity_poly.pdbx_seq_one_letter_code
_entity_poly.pdbx_strand_id
1 'polypeptide(L)'
;MRTIRDRATEALIQAQVERYVADVRAILGAELVGVYLHGSLAMGGFNPTQSDLDLLVVTRAPMSVVTKREIADHLLRVSCQPAPIEVSFLALTMLTPWRHPLLFDFHYSEMWRAAYMRDLEDGMWRAWNRRVQRDPDLAAHITVVRLRGMALYGPPAASVFPEVPETDYIAAIMSDVTEALDRIYADPVYAILNACRTLAFLQTHRVLSKEEGGWWALSRLPVELRPLVEMALVHYHSAENTGAFPDALLETFRNYARQELRQGNYEEYPYGNDAGVRAFPRRH
;
A
#
# COMPACT_ATOMS: atom_id res chain seq x y z
N MET A 1 -23.06 12.56 10.36
CA MET A 1 -22.58 13.82 10.97
C MET A 1 -21.26 13.51 11.66
N ARG A 2 -20.12 14.06 11.15
CA ARG A 2 -18.79 13.79 11.75
C ARG A 2 -18.75 14.33 13.18
N THR A 3 -18.24 13.55 14.10
CA THR A 3 -18.15 13.91 15.53
C THR A 3 -16.99 14.89 15.77
N ILE A 4 -16.97 15.56 16.94
CA ILE A 4 -15.82 16.41 17.36
C ILE A 4 -14.55 15.56 17.47
N ARG A 5 -14.67 14.30 17.91
CA ARG A 5 -13.56 13.34 18.05
C ARG A 5 -12.95 13.01 16.69
N ASP A 6 -13.77 12.84 15.64
CA ASP A 6 -13.31 12.55 14.28
C ASP A 6 -12.48 13.72 13.73
N ARG A 7 -12.93 14.96 13.94
CA ARG A 7 -12.20 16.17 13.52
C ARG A 7 -10.85 16.32 14.23
N ALA A 8 -10.79 16.01 15.53
CA ALA A 8 -9.53 16.08 16.27
C ALA A 8 -8.52 15.04 15.75
N THR A 9 -8.96 13.84 15.46
CA THR A 9 -8.13 12.78 14.88
C THR A 9 -7.65 13.16 13.47
N GLU A 10 -8.54 13.68 12.61
CA GLU A 10 -8.16 14.17 11.27
C GLU A 10 -7.09 15.26 11.36
N ALA A 11 -7.21 16.19 12.30
CA ALA A 11 -6.21 17.25 12.52
C ALA A 11 -4.85 16.70 12.98
N LEU A 12 -4.83 15.67 13.83
CA LEU A 12 -3.59 15.02 14.26
C LEU A 12 -2.90 14.28 13.10
N ILE A 13 -3.67 13.57 12.27
CA ILE A 13 -3.16 12.91 11.06
C ILE A 13 -2.56 13.94 10.09
N GLN A 14 -3.29 15.02 9.83
CA GLN A 14 -2.81 16.11 8.97
C GLN A 14 -1.51 16.71 9.51
N ALA A 15 -1.43 16.98 10.80
CA ALA A 15 -0.23 17.50 11.44
C ALA A 15 0.96 16.51 11.35
N GLN A 16 0.70 15.19 11.45
CA GLN A 16 1.74 14.16 11.25
C GLN A 16 2.27 14.20 9.82
N VAL A 17 1.38 14.26 8.82
CA VAL A 17 1.76 14.32 7.40
C VAL A 17 2.60 15.58 7.13
N GLU A 18 2.16 16.75 7.58
CA GLU A 18 2.88 18.01 7.41
C GLU A 18 4.27 17.98 8.05
N ARG A 19 4.36 17.47 9.27
CA ARG A 19 5.64 17.29 9.97
C ARG A 19 6.56 16.34 9.22
N TYR A 20 6.05 15.17 8.80
CA TYR A 20 6.82 14.21 8.03
C TYR A 20 7.42 14.83 6.75
N VAL A 21 6.61 15.58 6.00
CA VAL A 21 7.08 16.29 4.79
C VAL A 21 8.19 17.30 5.13
N ALA A 22 8.01 18.07 6.19
CA ALA A 22 9.01 19.07 6.62
C ALA A 22 10.34 18.39 7.01
N ASP A 23 10.27 17.28 7.76
CA ASP A 23 11.45 16.55 8.24
C ASP A 23 12.19 15.87 7.08
N VAL A 24 11.47 15.21 6.16
CA VAL A 24 12.07 14.58 4.95
C VAL A 24 12.74 15.64 4.08
N ARG A 25 12.13 16.84 3.93
CA ARG A 25 12.74 17.96 3.22
C ARG A 25 14.02 18.45 3.90
N ALA A 26 14.05 18.49 5.22
CA ALA A 26 15.24 18.88 5.97
C ALA A 26 16.38 17.86 5.80
N ILE A 27 16.06 16.54 5.83
CA ILE A 27 17.06 15.48 5.69
C ILE A 27 17.60 15.40 4.26
N LEU A 28 16.72 15.43 3.25
CA LEU A 28 17.10 15.20 1.85
C LEU A 28 17.56 16.48 1.11
N GLY A 29 17.13 17.64 1.56
CA GLY A 29 17.52 18.92 0.96
C GLY A 29 17.27 18.99 -0.55
N ALA A 30 18.29 19.32 -1.32
CA ALA A 30 18.23 19.46 -2.77
C ALA A 30 18.03 18.10 -3.52
N GLU A 31 18.30 16.98 -2.86
CA GLU A 31 18.09 15.65 -3.44
C GLU A 31 16.61 15.24 -3.48
N LEU A 32 15.74 15.88 -2.70
CA LEU A 32 14.32 15.60 -2.70
C LEU A 32 13.66 16.17 -3.97
N VAL A 33 12.98 15.30 -4.72
CA VAL A 33 12.13 15.65 -5.87
C VAL A 33 10.68 15.84 -5.44
N GLY A 34 10.13 14.92 -4.64
CA GLY A 34 8.76 15.04 -4.18
C GLY A 34 8.37 14.01 -3.13
N VAL A 35 7.26 14.30 -2.44
CA VAL A 35 6.58 13.43 -1.47
C VAL A 35 5.13 13.29 -1.90
N TYR A 36 4.66 12.06 -2.02
CA TYR A 36 3.34 11.73 -2.58
C TYR A 36 2.58 10.83 -1.63
N LEU A 37 1.37 11.22 -1.31
CA LEU A 37 0.43 10.43 -0.52
C LEU A 37 -0.43 9.58 -1.47
N HIS A 38 -0.62 8.32 -1.12
CA HIS A 38 -1.57 7.42 -1.79
C HIS A 38 -2.39 6.61 -0.77
N GLY A 39 -2.89 5.43 -1.17
CA GLY A 39 -3.61 4.54 -0.28
C GLY A 39 -4.91 5.11 0.28
N SER A 40 -5.27 4.65 1.48
CA SER A 40 -6.58 4.91 2.07
C SER A 40 -6.83 6.40 2.37
N LEU A 41 -5.81 7.14 2.83
CA LEU A 41 -5.98 8.57 3.16
C LEU A 41 -6.23 9.41 1.90
N ALA A 42 -5.49 9.18 0.83
CA ALA A 42 -5.67 9.89 -0.43
C ALA A 42 -7.01 9.55 -1.11
N MET A 43 -7.50 8.33 -0.91
CA MET A 43 -8.74 7.83 -1.53
C MET A 43 -10.00 8.05 -0.66
N GLY A 44 -9.86 8.67 0.52
CA GLY A 44 -10.99 9.03 1.39
C GLY A 44 -11.53 7.89 2.27
N GLY A 45 -10.84 6.74 2.33
CA GLY A 45 -11.22 5.58 3.14
C GLY A 45 -10.31 5.35 4.36
N PHE A 46 -9.67 6.40 4.88
CA PHE A 46 -8.74 6.26 6.01
C PHE A 46 -9.46 5.94 7.32
N ASN A 47 -9.06 4.84 7.96
CA ASN A 47 -9.48 4.48 9.31
C ASN A 47 -8.30 4.70 10.28
N PRO A 48 -8.39 5.66 11.23
CA PRO A 48 -7.27 6.01 12.12
C PRO A 48 -6.77 4.87 13.01
N THR A 49 -7.58 3.84 13.21
CA THR A 49 -7.23 2.68 14.07
C THR A 49 -6.59 1.52 13.31
N GLN A 50 -6.68 1.53 11.96
CA GLN A 50 -6.28 0.38 11.14
C GLN A 50 -5.44 0.76 9.92
N SER A 51 -5.51 2.03 9.48
CA SER A 51 -4.83 2.47 8.26
C SER A 51 -3.47 3.07 8.56
N ASP A 52 -2.57 2.90 7.60
CA ASP A 52 -1.28 3.57 7.58
C ASP A 52 -1.32 4.83 6.72
N LEU A 53 -0.28 5.63 6.86
CA LEU A 53 0.06 6.69 5.93
C LEU A 53 0.93 6.11 4.82
N ASP A 54 0.34 5.89 3.65
CA ASP A 54 1.00 5.30 2.47
C ASP A 54 1.69 6.40 1.66
N LEU A 55 3.02 6.37 1.56
CA LEU A 55 3.82 7.43 0.96
C LEU A 55 4.82 6.90 -0.07
N LEU A 56 5.00 7.66 -1.14
CA LEU A 56 6.15 7.53 -2.04
C LEU A 56 7.00 8.81 -1.97
N VAL A 57 8.29 8.63 -1.76
CA VAL A 57 9.28 9.72 -1.76
C VAL A 57 10.20 9.53 -2.95
N VAL A 58 10.37 10.58 -3.75
CA VAL A 58 11.25 10.53 -4.92
C VAL A 58 12.48 11.40 -4.69
N THR A 59 13.66 10.82 -4.93
CA THR A 59 14.96 11.49 -4.86
C THR A 59 15.60 11.60 -6.25
N ARG A 60 16.52 12.54 -6.43
CA ARG A 60 17.25 12.70 -7.70
C ARG A 60 18.14 11.50 -8.02
N ALA A 61 18.83 11.00 -7.01
CA ALA A 61 19.73 9.87 -7.07
C ALA A 61 19.50 8.93 -5.87
N PRO A 62 20.00 7.67 -5.93
CA PRO A 62 19.96 6.77 -4.78
C PRO A 62 20.65 7.39 -3.55
N MET A 63 20.05 7.24 -2.39
CA MET A 63 20.55 7.78 -1.14
C MET A 63 21.84 7.08 -0.68
N SER A 64 22.72 7.84 -0.03
CA SER A 64 23.84 7.25 0.70
C SER A 64 23.36 6.39 1.87
N VAL A 65 24.17 5.44 2.32
CA VAL A 65 23.83 4.63 3.52
C VAL A 65 23.68 5.50 4.77
N VAL A 66 24.38 6.64 4.84
CA VAL A 66 24.27 7.59 5.96
C VAL A 66 22.90 8.27 5.93
N THR A 67 22.46 8.72 4.76
CA THR A 67 21.14 9.31 4.57
C THR A 67 20.02 8.29 4.88
N LYS A 68 20.16 7.03 4.41
CA LYS A 68 19.20 5.96 4.75
C LYS A 68 19.12 5.69 6.24
N ARG A 69 20.27 5.71 6.93
CA ARG A 69 20.32 5.60 8.39
C ARG A 69 19.55 6.74 9.05
N GLU A 70 19.76 7.97 8.62
CA GLU A 70 19.08 9.14 9.17
C GLU A 70 17.56 9.06 8.96
N ILE A 71 17.11 8.63 7.76
CA ILE A 71 15.71 8.37 7.45
C ILE A 71 15.14 7.25 8.33
N ALA A 72 15.85 6.14 8.52
CA ALA A 72 15.43 5.05 9.38
C ALA A 72 15.29 5.49 10.85
N ASP A 73 16.29 6.18 11.39
CA ASP A 73 16.25 6.76 12.73
C ASP A 73 15.05 7.70 12.91
N HIS A 74 14.75 8.51 11.89
CA HIS A 74 13.60 9.42 11.88
C HIS A 74 12.29 8.64 11.90
N LEU A 75 12.10 7.70 10.96
CA LEU A 75 10.87 6.88 10.86
C LEU A 75 10.59 6.07 12.13
N LEU A 76 11.62 5.49 12.75
CA LEU A 76 11.50 4.80 14.03
C LEU A 76 10.96 5.67 15.16
N ARG A 77 11.20 7.00 15.09
CA ARG A 77 10.70 7.95 16.10
C ARG A 77 9.29 8.44 15.81
N VAL A 78 8.93 8.66 14.53
CA VAL A 78 7.70 9.39 14.17
C VAL A 78 6.55 8.51 13.68
N SER A 79 6.83 7.28 13.26
CA SER A 79 5.80 6.32 12.87
C SER A 79 5.01 5.88 14.10
N CYS A 80 3.71 5.65 13.94
CA CYS A 80 2.74 5.42 15.03
C CYS A 80 2.51 6.65 15.94
N GLN A 81 2.73 7.89 15.42
CA GLN A 81 2.46 9.12 16.17
C GLN A 81 1.63 10.13 15.37
N PRO A 82 0.31 9.96 15.20
CA PRO A 82 -0.52 8.87 15.75
C PRO A 82 -0.63 7.64 14.84
N ALA A 83 -0.44 7.76 13.53
CA ALA A 83 -0.62 6.65 12.57
C ALA A 83 0.72 6.01 12.18
N PRO A 84 0.70 4.71 11.86
CA PRO A 84 1.84 4.06 11.24
C PRO A 84 2.18 4.70 9.89
N ILE A 85 3.45 4.67 9.49
CA ILE A 85 3.92 5.15 8.20
C ILE A 85 4.42 3.97 7.39
N GLU A 86 3.90 3.84 6.16
CA GLU A 86 4.48 2.99 5.13
C GLU A 86 5.04 3.88 4.02
N VAL A 87 6.32 3.73 3.71
CA VAL A 87 6.96 4.60 2.72
C VAL A 87 8.02 3.89 1.90
N SER A 88 7.97 4.08 0.59
CA SER A 88 9.02 3.68 -0.34
C SER A 88 9.74 4.89 -0.92
N PHE A 89 11.07 4.84 -0.89
CA PHE A 89 11.96 5.84 -1.49
C PHE A 89 12.45 5.33 -2.84
N LEU A 90 12.27 6.15 -3.87
CA LEU A 90 12.58 5.83 -5.26
C LEU A 90 13.50 6.91 -5.84
N ALA A 91 14.60 6.50 -6.45
CA ALA A 91 15.41 7.46 -7.22
C ALA A 91 14.82 7.63 -8.63
N LEU A 92 14.92 8.82 -9.23
CA LEU A 92 14.45 9.07 -10.60
C LEU A 92 15.01 8.06 -11.61
N THR A 93 16.26 7.63 -11.43
CA THR A 93 16.91 6.63 -12.29
C THR A 93 16.30 5.22 -12.19
N MET A 94 15.52 4.96 -11.15
CA MET A 94 14.78 3.69 -10.98
C MET A 94 13.44 3.72 -11.69
N LEU A 95 12.87 4.91 -11.90
CA LEU A 95 11.56 5.09 -12.51
C LEU A 95 11.61 5.02 -14.05
N THR A 96 12.75 5.36 -14.66
CA THR A 96 12.87 5.42 -16.12
C THR A 96 14.21 4.82 -16.57
N PRO A 97 14.20 3.85 -17.51
CA PRO A 97 13.03 3.21 -18.13
C PRO A 97 12.24 2.34 -17.15
N TRP A 98 10.91 2.24 -17.33
CA TRP A 98 10.07 1.36 -16.53
C TRP A 98 10.54 -0.09 -16.59
N ARG A 99 10.55 -0.75 -15.44
CA ARG A 99 10.87 -2.20 -15.31
C ARG A 99 10.06 -2.79 -14.17
N HIS A 100 9.44 -3.92 -14.42
CA HIS A 100 8.68 -4.63 -13.38
C HIS A 100 9.39 -5.97 -13.04
N PRO A 101 9.56 -6.35 -11.77
CA PRO A 101 9.35 -5.57 -10.54
C PRO A 101 10.29 -4.36 -10.43
N LEU A 102 9.76 -3.22 -9.95
CA LEU A 102 10.49 -1.97 -9.86
C LEU A 102 11.55 -2.03 -8.75
N LEU A 103 12.69 -1.40 -9.00
CA LEU A 103 13.70 -1.14 -7.98
C LEU A 103 13.21 -0.09 -7.00
N PHE A 104 13.59 -0.25 -5.73
CA PHE A 104 13.46 0.82 -4.74
C PHE A 104 14.79 1.02 -3.99
N ASP A 105 14.95 2.22 -3.46
CA ASP A 105 16.17 2.60 -2.77
C ASP A 105 16.11 2.30 -1.27
N PHE A 106 14.95 2.55 -0.66
CA PHE A 106 14.67 2.27 0.74
C PHE A 106 13.16 2.09 0.95
N HIS A 107 12.78 1.21 1.85
CA HIS A 107 11.38 1.01 2.23
C HIS A 107 11.27 0.88 3.75
N TYR A 108 10.23 1.46 4.33
CA TYR A 108 9.87 1.30 5.74
C TYR A 108 8.39 1.01 5.89
N SER A 109 8.10 0.09 6.77
CA SER A 109 6.79 -0.13 7.39
C SER A 109 6.99 -0.67 8.79
N GLU A 110 5.93 -0.75 9.60
CA GLU A 110 6.03 -1.26 10.98
C GLU A 110 6.53 -2.72 11.06
N MET A 111 6.31 -3.50 10.01
CA MET A 111 6.86 -4.87 9.94
C MET A 111 8.39 -4.92 9.97
N TRP A 112 9.04 -3.87 9.48
CA TRP A 112 10.50 -3.78 9.42
C TRP A 112 11.10 -3.08 10.63
N ARG A 113 10.29 -2.50 11.51
CA ARG A 113 10.74 -1.76 12.69
C ARG A 113 11.83 -2.51 13.47
N ALA A 114 11.54 -3.74 13.88
CA ALA A 114 12.48 -4.53 14.66
C ALA A 114 13.77 -4.89 13.90
N ALA A 115 13.69 -5.07 12.58
CA ALA A 115 14.86 -5.33 11.75
C ALA A 115 15.74 -4.07 11.64
N TYR A 116 15.14 -2.91 11.42
CA TYR A 116 15.88 -1.64 11.38
C TYR A 116 16.53 -1.31 12.71
N MET A 117 15.85 -1.51 13.83
CA MET A 117 16.43 -1.31 15.16
C MET A 117 17.67 -2.16 15.36
N ARG A 118 17.63 -3.45 15.02
CA ARG A 118 18.79 -4.36 15.10
C ARG A 118 19.91 -3.92 14.16
N ASP A 119 19.61 -3.63 12.90
CA ASP A 119 20.61 -3.21 11.92
C ASP A 119 21.33 -1.92 12.34
N LEU A 120 20.63 -1.01 13.00
CA LEU A 120 21.20 0.22 13.56
C LEU A 120 22.11 -0.07 14.75
N GLU A 121 21.70 -0.93 15.67
CA GLU A 121 22.44 -1.34 16.85
C GLU A 121 23.72 -2.11 16.46
N ASP A 122 23.59 -3.11 15.59
CA ASP A 122 24.68 -3.99 15.16
C ASP A 122 25.60 -3.35 14.09
N GLY A 123 25.22 -2.17 13.57
CA GLY A 123 25.98 -1.47 12.52
C GLY A 123 25.82 -2.07 11.12
N MET A 124 24.87 -3.01 10.92
CA MET A 124 24.59 -3.65 9.62
C MET A 124 23.99 -2.68 8.59
N TRP A 125 23.49 -1.52 9.01
CA TRP A 125 23.03 -0.45 8.13
C TRP A 125 24.09 0.00 7.13
N ARG A 126 25.39 -0.16 7.43
CA ARG A 126 26.50 0.18 6.52
C ARG A 126 26.52 -0.65 5.25
N ALA A 127 25.80 -1.76 5.24
CA ALA A 127 25.68 -2.67 4.11
C ALA A 127 24.39 -2.52 3.30
N TRP A 128 23.47 -1.62 3.66
CA TRP A 128 22.16 -1.52 3.02
C TRP A 128 22.23 -1.27 1.51
N ASN A 129 23.22 -0.49 1.02
CA ASN A 129 23.41 -0.23 -0.42
C ASN A 129 24.08 -1.38 -1.20
N ARG A 130 24.44 -2.48 -0.53
CA ARG A 130 25.03 -3.65 -1.21
C ARG A 130 23.98 -4.59 -1.83
N ARG A 131 22.69 -4.38 -1.52
CA ARG A 131 21.60 -5.22 -1.98
C ARG A 131 20.73 -4.46 -2.97
N VAL A 132 20.47 -5.10 -4.11
CA VAL A 132 19.44 -4.64 -5.05
C VAL A 132 18.10 -5.14 -4.53
N GLN A 133 17.16 -4.25 -4.36
CA GLN A 133 15.84 -4.57 -3.84
C GLN A 133 14.79 -4.18 -4.89
N ARG A 134 13.83 -5.09 -5.08
CA ARG A 134 12.71 -4.92 -6.00
C ARG A 134 11.40 -5.19 -5.29
N ASP A 135 10.37 -4.44 -5.68
CA ASP A 135 9.04 -4.60 -5.14
C ASP A 135 8.01 -4.63 -6.28
N PRO A 136 7.29 -5.76 -6.45
CA PRO A 136 6.22 -5.87 -7.45
C PRO A 136 5.03 -4.95 -7.13
N ASP A 137 4.78 -4.63 -5.85
CA ASP A 137 3.62 -3.84 -5.43
C ASP A 137 3.75 -2.36 -5.83
N LEU A 138 4.95 -1.91 -6.13
CA LEU A 138 5.18 -0.55 -6.63
C LEU A 138 4.45 -0.27 -7.95
N ALA A 139 4.13 -1.27 -8.75
CA ALA A 139 3.28 -1.09 -9.91
C ALA A 139 1.87 -0.63 -9.51
N ALA A 140 1.31 -1.22 -8.46
CA ALA A 140 0.03 -0.80 -7.91
C ALA A 140 0.13 0.57 -7.21
N HIS A 141 1.15 0.79 -6.38
CA HIS A 141 1.34 2.07 -5.67
C HIS A 141 1.50 3.25 -6.62
N ILE A 142 2.33 3.11 -7.67
CA ILE A 142 2.54 4.16 -8.67
C ILE A 142 1.27 4.43 -9.48
N THR A 143 0.53 3.39 -9.87
CA THR A 143 -0.76 3.55 -10.55
C THR A 143 -1.74 4.32 -9.68
N VAL A 144 -1.86 3.96 -8.39
CA VAL A 144 -2.75 4.66 -7.45
C VAL A 144 -2.29 6.11 -7.25
N VAL A 145 -1.00 6.35 -7.05
CA VAL A 145 -0.46 7.71 -6.86
C VAL A 145 -0.76 8.59 -8.07
N ARG A 146 -0.58 8.08 -9.29
CA ARG A 146 -0.83 8.85 -10.51
C ARG A 146 -2.30 9.22 -10.72
N LEU A 147 -3.22 8.30 -10.36
CA LEU A 147 -4.65 8.45 -10.63
C LEU A 147 -5.44 9.04 -9.46
N ARG A 148 -5.05 8.77 -8.25
CA ARG A 148 -5.81 9.06 -7.04
C ARG A 148 -4.98 9.67 -5.90
N GLY A 149 -3.65 9.76 -6.08
CA GLY A 149 -2.74 10.27 -5.07
C GLY A 149 -2.69 11.79 -5.02
N MET A 150 -2.00 12.29 -4.01
CA MET A 150 -1.81 13.71 -3.74
C MET A 150 -0.31 14.04 -3.64
N ALA A 151 0.15 15.04 -4.39
CA ALA A 151 1.49 15.59 -4.20
C ALA A 151 1.48 16.46 -2.94
N LEU A 152 2.18 16.02 -1.90
CA LEU A 152 2.37 16.77 -0.66
C LEU A 152 3.51 17.78 -0.80
N TYR A 153 4.49 17.45 -1.64
CA TYR A 153 5.60 18.30 -2.01
C TYR A 153 6.13 17.92 -3.41
N GLY A 154 6.58 18.90 -4.18
CA GLY A 154 7.16 18.68 -5.50
C GLY A 154 6.15 18.76 -6.65
N PRO A 155 6.57 18.33 -7.87
CA PRO A 155 5.72 18.40 -9.05
C PRO A 155 4.52 17.42 -8.98
N PRO A 156 3.49 17.58 -9.84
CA PRO A 156 2.39 16.62 -9.94
C PRO A 156 2.89 15.19 -10.21
N ALA A 157 2.24 14.19 -9.59
CA ALA A 157 2.64 12.79 -9.70
C ALA A 157 2.81 12.31 -11.16
N ALA A 158 1.91 12.72 -12.05
CA ALA A 158 1.95 12.35 -13.47
C ALA A 158 3.19 12.85 -14.22
N SER A 159 3.88 13.88 -13.71
CA SER A 159 5.12 14.39 -14.32
C SER A 159 6.40 13.73 -13.77
N VAL A 160 6.29 12.97 -12.70
CA VAL A 160 7.42 12.32 -12.02
C VAL A 160 7.40 10.81 -12.20
N PHE A 161 6.23 10.20 -12.02
CA PHE A 161 6.08 8.76 -12.19
C PHE A 161 5.71 8.41 -13.64
N PRO A 162 6.33 7.38 -14.22
CA PRO A 162 5.96 6.88 -15.55
C PRO A 162 4.56 6.27 -15.53
N GLU A 163 3.97 6.10 -16.71
CA GLU A 163 2.81 5.24 -16.87
C GLU A 163 3.21 3.79 -16.60
N VAL A 164 2.41 3.11 -15.79
CA VAL A 164 2.58 1.70 -15.50
C VAL A 164 1.81 0.90 -16.55
N PRO A 165 2.43 -0.05 -17.27
CA PRO A 165 1.70 -0.97 -18.11
C PRO A 165 0.57 -1.65 -17.35
N GLU A 166 -0.62 -1.74 -17.94
CA GLU A 166 -1.78 -2.34 -17.28
C GLU A 166 -1.51 -3.79 -16.87
N THR A 167 -0.73 -4.52 -17.67
CA THR A 167 -0.28 -5.88 -17.36
C THR A 167 0.48 -5.95 -16.04
N ASP A 168 1.36 -5.00 -15.77
CA ASP A 168 2.17 -4.97 -14.54
C ASP A 168 1.32 -4.56 -13.32
N TYR A 169 0.36 -3.65 -13.53
CA TYR A 169 -0.61 -3.30 -12.50
C TYR A 169 -1.50 -4.50 -12.16
N ILE A 170 -2.02 -5.21 -13.18
CA ILE A 170 -2.82 -6.43 -12.98
C ILE A 170 -2.00 -7.49 -12.24
N ALA A 171 -0.74 -7.72 -12.65
CA ALA A 171 0.13 -8.67 -11.96
C ALA A 171 0.29 -8.35 -10.48
N ALA A 172 0.49 -7.07 -10.12
CA ALA A 172 0.62 -6.62 -8.74
C ALA A 172 -0.67 -6.87 -7.93
N ILE A 173 -1.83 -6.41 -8.42
CA ILE A 173 -3.10 -6.58 -7.69
C ILE A 173 -3.56 -8.03 -7.62
N MET A 174 -3.24 -8.86 -8.63
CA MET A 174 -3.55 -10.30 -8.62
C MET A 174 -2.72 -11.05 -7.59
N SER A 175 -1.43 -10.71 -7.46
CA SER A 175 -0.57 -11.28 -6.42
C SER A 175 -1.09 -10.94 -5.02
N ASP A 176 -1.40 -9.67 -4.78
CA ASP A 176 -1.91 -9.18 -3.50
C ASP A 176 -3.26 -9.83 -3.13
N VAL A 177 -4.22 -9.87 -4.07
CA VAL A 177 -5.53 -10.49 -3.80
C VAL A 177 -5.45 -11.99 -3.59
N THR A 178 -4.54 -12.69 -4.27
CA THR A 178 -4.36 -14.13 -4.11
C THR A 178 -3.85 -14.44 -2.70
N GLU A 179 -2.82 -13.73 -2.24
CA GLU A 179 -2.31 -13.88 -0.87
C GLU A 179 -3.37 -13.51 0.17
N ALA A 180 -4.12 -12.42 -0.06
CA ALA A 180 -5.21 -12.02 0.84
C ALA A 180 -6.29 -13.11 0.96
N LEU A 181 -6.68 -13.74 -0.15
CA LEU A 181 -7.66 -14.83 -0.15
C LEU A 181 -7.15 -16.10 0.53
N ASP A 182 -5.83 -16.38 0.47
CA ASP A 182 -5.22 -17.49 1.21
C ASP A 182 -5.31 -17.30 2.72
N ARG A 183 -5.37 -16.04 3.15
CA ARG A 183 -5.41 -15.62 4.56
C ARG A 183 -6.76 -15.07 5.00
N ILE A 184 -7.84 -15.33 4.26
CA ILE A 184 -9.17 -14.76 4.50
C ILE A 184 -9.69 -14.97 5.93
N TYR A 185 -9.30 -16.07 6.60
CA TYR A 185 -9.70 -16.33 7.98
C TYR A 185 -8.92 -15.49 9.01
N ALA A 186 -7.71 -15.07 8.67
CA ALA A 186 -6.87 -14.24 9.53
C ALA A 186 -7.22 -12.75 9.40
N ASP A 187 -7.48 -12.28 8.18
CA ASP A 187 -7.88 -10.90 7.90
C ASP A 187 -9.04 -10.85 6.88
N PRO A 188 -10.26 -11.17 7.31
CA PRO A 188 -11.41 -11.24 6.42
C PRO A 188 -11.77 -9.89 5.79
N VAL A 189 -11.66 -8.79 6.51
CA VAL A 189 -11.99 -7.45 6.00
C VAL A 189 -11.08 -7.08 4.83
N TYR A 190 -9.78 -7.24 5.02
CA TYR A 190 -8.81 -6.99 3.97
C TYR A 190 -9.07 -7.87 2.75
N ALA A 191 -9.19 -9.18 2.95
CA ALA A 191 -9.36 -10.14 1.87
C ALA A 191 -10.62 -9.88 1.04
N ILE A 192 -11.76 -9.65 1.70
CA ILE A 192 -13.05 -9.42 1.04
C ILE A 192 -13.00 -8.11 0.23
N LEU A 193 -12.61 -6.99 0.85
CA LEU A 193 -12.64 -5.70 0.19
C LEU A 193 -11.56 -5.56 -0.89
N ASN A 194 -10.41 -6.22 -0.70
CA ASN A 194 -9.36 -6.29 -1.71
C ASN A 194 -9.83 -7.10 -2.94
N ALA A 195 -10.48 -8.25 -2.73
CA ALA A 195 -11.07 -9.01 -3.82
C ALA A 195 -12.14 -8.20 -4.56
N CYS A 196 -13.01 -7.49 -3.84
CA CYS A 196 -14.04 -6.64 -4.44
C CYS A 196 -13.45 -5.56 -5.35
N ARG A 197 -12.41 -4.80 -4.88
CA ARG A 197 -11.80 -3.75 -5.72
C ARG A 197 -11.03 -4.32 -6.90
N THR A 198 -10.39 -5.49 -6.73
CA THR A 198 -9.69 -6.18 -7.82
C THR A 198 -10.65 -6.65 -8.90
N LEU A 199 -11.74 -7.33 -8.53
CA LEU A 199 -12.80 -7.71 -9.47
C LEU A 199 -13.41 -6.49 -10.17
N ALA A 200 -13.62 -5.39 -9.45
CA ALA A 200 -14.10 -4.16 -10.03
C ALA A 200 -13.14 -3.59 -11.07
N PHE A 201 -11.82 -3.58 -10.80
CA PHE A 201 -10.82 -3.14 -11.76
C PHE A 201 -10.83 -4.01 -13.01
N LEU A 202 -10.80 -5.32 -12.86
CA LEU A 202 -10.78 -6.26 -13.99
C LEU A 202 -12.01 -6.12 -14.91
N GLN A 203 -13.15 -5.68 -14.38
CA GLN A 203 -14.37 -5.45 -15.17
C GLN A 203 -14.52 -4.02 -15.69
N THR A 204 -13.93 -3.03 -15.04
CA THR A 204 -14.23 -1.61 -15.33
C THR A 204 -13.00 -0.76 -15.66
N HIS A 205 -11.79 -1.30 -15.48
CA HIS A 205 -10.52 -0.59 -15.57
C HIS A 205 -10.44 0.67 -14.68
N ARG A 206 -11.24 0.70 -13.60
CA ARG A 206 -11.26 1.81 -12.65
C ARG A 206 -10.53 1.43 -11.36
N VAL A 207 -9.56 2.24 -10.96
CA VAL A 207 -8.87 2.10 -9.67
C VAL A 207 -9.79 2.59 -8.55
N LEU A 208 -10.28 1.66 -7.73
CA LEU A 208 -11.18 1.91 -6.63
C LEU A 208 -10.48 1.70 -5.27
N SER A 209 -10.94 2.44 -4.25
CA SER A 209 -10.59 2.13 -2.85
C SER A 209 -11.24 0.81 -2.41
N LYS A 210 -10.81 0.27 -1.27
CA LYS A 210 -11.45 -0.91 -0.66
C LYS A 210 -12.95 -0.68 -0.44
N GLU A 211 -13.31 0.50 0.07
CA GLU A 211 -14.70 0.87 0.30
C GLU A 211 -15.50 0.98 -1.00
N GLU A 212 -14.97 1.71 -2.00
CA GLU A 212 -15.61 1.85 -3.32
C GLU A 212 -15.79 0.48 -3.99
N GLY A 213 -14.78 -0.41 -3.87
CA GLY A 213 -14.85 -1.80 -4.36
C GLY A 213 -15.93 -2.62 -3.65
N GLY A 214 -16.06 -2.47 -2.33
CA GLY A 214 -17.14 -3.08 -1.55
C GLY A 214 -18.52 -2.62 -2.02
N TRP A 215 -18.74 -1.32 -2.16
CA TRP A 215 -20.01 -0.78 -2.68
C TRP A 215 -20.31 -1.22 -4.11
N TRP A 216 -19.32 -1.28 -4.98
CA TRP A 216 -19.47 -1.83 -6.32
C TRP A 216 -19.91 -3.28 -6.29
N ALA A 217 -19.32 -4.10 -5.42
CA ALA A 217 -19.58 -5.51 -5.29
C ALA A 217 -21.02 -5.83 -4.82
N LEU A 218 -21.60 -5.01 -3.94
CA LEU A 218 -22.98 -5.21 -3.46
C LEU A 218 -24.02 -5.23 -4.60
N SER A 219 -23.75 -4.56 -5.72
CA SER A 219 -24.66 -4.56 -6.87
C SER A 219 -24.36 -5.68 -7.89
N ARG A 220 -23.26 -6.41 -7.76
CA ARG A 220 -22.75 -7.35 -8.77
C ARG A 220 -22.63 -8.78 -8.28
N LEU A 221 -22.25 -8.96 -7.01
CA LEU A 221 -22.11 -10.30 -6.44
C LEU A 221 -23.43 -11.02 -6.30
N PRO A 222 -23.40 -12.39 -6.30
CA PRO A 222 -24.52 -13.21 -5.89
C PRO A 222 -25.13 -12.73 -4.57
N VAL A 223 -26.47 -12.82 -4.48
CA VAL A 223 -27.21 -12.24 -3.35
C VAL A 223 -26.79 -12.84 -2.00
N GLU A 224 -26.40 -14.09 -1.99
CA GLU A 224 -25.94 -14.84 -0.82
C GLU A 224 -24.58 -14.37 -0.27
N LEU A 225 -23.76 -13.70 -1.09
CA LEU A 225 -22.44 -13.16 -0.68
C LEU A 225 -22.48 -11.70 -0.23
N ARG A 226 -23.54 -10.97 -0.56
CA ARG A 226 -23.67 -9.55 -0.23
C ARG A 226 -23.63 -9.26 1.27
N PRO A 227 -24.27 -10.07 2.15
CA PRO A 227 -24.19 -9.84 3.59
C PRO A 227 -22.74 -9.88 4.12
N LEU A 228 -21.88 -10.71 3.52
CA LEU A 228 -20.46 -10.77 3.91
C LEU A 228 -19.72 -9.50 3.54
N VAL A 229 -19.99 -8.92 2.37
CA VAL A 229 -19.39 -7.64 1.94
C VAL A 229 -19.91 -6.48 2.80
N GLU A 230 -21.22 -6.49 3.14
CA GLU A 230 -21.79 -5.50 4.06
C GLU A 230 -21.12 -5.57 5.44
N MET A 231 -20.92 -6.77 5.99
CA MET A 231 -20.17 -6.96 7.23
C MET A 231 -18.74 -6.39 7.09
N ALA A 232 -18.03 -6.70 6.01
CA ALA A 232 -16.68 -6.21 5.79
C ALA A 232 -16.61 -4.66 5.72
N LEU A 233 -17.59 -4.01 5.06
CA LEU A 233 -17.70 -2.55 5.01
C LEU A 233 -17.97 -1.95 6.40
N VAL A 234 -18.85 -2.55 7.21
CA VAL A 234 -19.13 -2.12 8.57
C VAL A 234 -17.86 -2.22 9.44
N HIS A 235 -17.17 -3.37 9.38
CA HIS A 235 -15.91 -3.57 10.14
C HIS A 235 -14.79 -2.64 9.67
N TYR A 236 -14.73 -2.32 8.38
CA TYR A 236 -13.73 -1.39 7.84
C TYR A 236 -13.82 0.02 8.44
N HIS A 237 -15.04 0.45 8.79
CA HIS A 237 -15.28 1.76 9.41
C HIS A 237 -15.36 1.72 10.95
N SER A 238 -15.49 0.53 11.54
CA SER A 238 -15.65 0.39 12.98
C SER A 238 -14.28 0.32 13.65
N ALA A 239 -14.17 0.99 14.81
CA ALA A 239 -13.05 0.81 15.73
C ALA A 239 -13.24 -0.44 16.63
N GLU A 240 -14.45 -1.01 16.67
CA GLU A 240 -14.81 -2.16 17.51
C GLU A 240 -15.00 -3.41 16.63
N ASN A 241 -14.67 -4.57 17.19
CA ASN A 241 -14.90 -5.85 16.56
C ASN A 241 -16.41 -6.17 16.60
N THR A 242 -17.14 -5.91 15.52
CA THR A 242 -18.61 -5.97 15.45
C THR A 242 -19.18 -7.36 15.20
N GLY A 243 -18.39 -8.41 15.43
CA GLY A 243 -18.79 -9.81 15.30
C GLY A 243 -17.85 -10.65 14.43
N ALA A 244 -17.88 -11.96 14.61
CA ALA A 244 -17.08 -12.89 13.84
C ALA A 244 -17.69 -13.13 12.46
N PHE A 245 -16.85 -13.23 11.44
CA PHE A 245 -17.26 -13.64 10.12
C PHE A 245 -17.57 -15.15 10.11
N PRO A 246 -18.72 -15.60 9.54
CA PRO A 246 -19.02 -17.01 9.44
C PRO A 246 -18.08 -17.75 8.49
N ASP A 247 -17.35 -18.76 8.98
CA ASP A 247 -16.35 -19.51 8.20
C ASP A 247 -16.92 -20.08 6.89
N ALA A 248 -18.14 -20.60 6.90
CA ALA A 248 -18.80 -21.15 5.70
C ALA A 248 -19.03 -20.07 4.61
N LEU A 249 -19.35 -18.84 5.02
CA LEU A 249 -19.49 -17.72 4.07
C LEU A 249 -18.13 -17.24 3.56
N LEU A 250 -17.11 -17.19 4.42
CA LEU A 250 -15.74 -16.87 4.02
C LEU A 250 -15.24 -17.87 2.97
N GLU A 251 -15.46 -19.17 3.20
CA GLU A 251 -15.09 -20.22 2.26
C GLU A 251 -15.82 -20.07 0.92
N THR A 252 -17.14 -19.83 0.96
CA THR A 252 -17.95 -19.63 -0.24
C THR A 252 -17.48 -18.41 -1.03
N PHE A 253 -17.20 -17.29 -0.34
CA PHE A 253 -16.69 -16.07 -0.97
C PHE A 253 -15.30 -16.30 -1.58
N ARG A 254 -14.39 -16.97 -0.85
CA ARG A 254 -13.04 -17.29 -1.32
C ARG A 254 -13.09 -18.08 -2.63
N ASN A 255 -13.92 -19.12 -2.68
CA ASN A 255 -14.07 -19.97 -3.85
C ASN A 255 -14.68 -19.20 -5.03
N TYR A 256 -15.71 -18.39 -4.78
CA TYR A 256 -16.29 -17.51 -5.78
C TYR A 256 -15.26 -16.51 -6.33
N ALA A 257 -14.58 -15.78 -5.45
CA ALA A 257 -13.59 -14.79 -5.87
C ALA A 257 -12.47 -15.42 -6.70
N ARG A 258 -11.93 -16.56 -6.27
CA ARG A 258 -10.93 -17.31 -7.04
C ARG A 258 -11.43 -17.76 -8.41
N GLN A 259 -12.66 -18.18 -8.51
CA GLN A 259 -13.26 -18.57 -9.78
C GLN A 259 -13.38 -17.38 -10.74
N GLU A 260 -13.89 -16.23 -10.26
CA GLU A 260 -14.02 -15.01 -11.07
C GLU A 260 -12.66 -14.47 -11.53
N LEU A 261 -11.66 -14.48 -10.64
CA LEU A 261 -10.30 -14.05 -10.97
C LEU A 261 -9.66 -14.91 -12.06
N ARG A 262 -9.96 -16.22 -12.11
CA ARG A 262 -9.45 -17.15 -13.14
C ARG A 262 -10.13 -16.97 -14.50
N GLN A 263 -11.43 -16.65 -14.54
CA GLN A 263 -12.18 -16.54 -15.80
C GLN A 263 -11.64 -15.44 -16.72
N GLY A 264 -10.94 -14.45 -16.17
CA GLY A 264 -10.32 -13.37 -16.92
C GLY A 264 -9.02 -13.71 -17.65
N ASN A 265 -8.53 -14.97 -17.61
CA ASN A 265 -7.22 -15.38 -18.16
C ASN A 265 -6.02 -14.59 -17.63
N TYR A 266 -6.11 -14.04 -16.41
CA TYR A 266 -5.04 -13.25 -15.79
C TYR A 266 -3.95 -14.10 -15.11
N GLU A 267 -4.10 -15.45 -15.09
CA GLU A 267 -3.12 -16.40 -14.51
C GLU A 267 -1.82 -16.50 -15.31
N GLU A 268 -1.77 -16.04 -16.54
CA GLU A 268 -0.59 -16.14 -17.43
C GLU A 268 0.49 -15.07 -17.18
N TYR A 269 0.41 -14.30 -16.08
CA TYR A 269 1.46 -13.37 -15.69
C TYR A 269 2.33 -13.96 -14.57
N PRO A 270 3.26 -14.92 -14.89
CA PRO A 270 4.11 -15.50 -13.87
C PRO A 270 5.08 -14.41 -13.39
N TYR A 271 5.06 -14.15 -12.10
CA TYR A 271 6.27 -13.60 -11.48
C TYR A 271 7.40 -14.56 -11.80
N GLY A 272 8.36 -14.13 -12.58
CA GLY A 272 9.56 -14.91 -12.82
C GLY A 272 10.14 -15.31 -11.47
N ASN A 273 10.35 -16.60 -11.26
CA ASN A 273 11.08 -17.17 -10.13
C ASN A 273 12.56 -16.73 -10.21
N ASP A 274 12.80 -15.43 -10.14
CA ASP A 274 14.14 -14.90 -9.98
C ASP A 274 14.51 -15.01 -8.50
N ALA A 275 15.39 -15.97 -8.21
CA ALA A 275 15.88 -16.35 -6.88
C ALA A 275 16.61 -15.22 -6.11
N GLY A 276 16.42 -13.97 -6.50
CA GLY A 276 16.97 -12.76 -5.88
C GLY A 276 15.94 -11.77 -5.35
N VAL A 277 14.66 -11.96 -5.66
CA VAL A 277 13.59 -11.10 -5.16
C VAL A 277 13.24 -11.57 -3.74
N ARG A 278 13.64 -10.83 -2.72
CA ARG A 278 13.01 -10.99 -1.41
C ARG A 278 11.57 -10.52 -1.55
N ALA A 279 10.64 -11.47 -1.51
CA ALA A 279 9.27 -11.12 -1.22
C ALA A 279 9.28 -10.37 0.12
N PHE A 280 8.85 -9.10 0.09
CA PHE A 280 8.61 -8.39 1.34
C PHE A 280 7.47 -9.12 2.06
N PRO A 281 7.58 -9.36 3.38
CA PRO A 281 6.41 -9.75 4.13
C PRO A 281 5.39 -8.63 3.95
N ARG A 282 4.30 -8.95 3.26
CA ARG A 282 3.17 -8.05 3.07
C ARG A 282 2.42 -7.96 4.39
N ARG A 283 1.77 -6.84 4.62
CA ARG A 283 0.98 -6.61 5.82
C ARG A 283 -0.07 -7.68 6.04
N HIS A 284 -0.23 -7.90 7.28
CA HIS A 284 -1.30 -8.70 7.86
C HIS A 284 -2.11 -7.87 8.82
#